data_f3856ed604d10aaf24f2c2cdf1e4dbcf
#
_entry.id   f3856ed604d10aaf24f2c2cdf1e4dbcf
#
_cell.length_a   1.000
_cell.length_b   1.000
_cell.length_c   1.000
_cell.angle_alpha   90.00
_cell.angle_beta   90.00
_cell.angle_gamma   90.00
#
_symmetry.space_group_name_H-M   'P 1'
#
loop_
_entity.id
_entity.type
_entity.pdbx_description
1 polymer ?
#
loop_
_entity_poly.entity_id
_entity_poly.type
_entity_poly.pdbx_seq_one_letter_code
_entity_poly.pdbx_strand_id
1 'polypeptide(L)'
;KNRITCMPKHFVAHGTPSGGLNCAQVSGGERELRSLYLYPFRRVIKETNPLALMTCYSAYDGVAITGSPYYMTDILRGELGFKGYVYSDWGSVDRLKTFHAITPETDEAGRLALEAGVDLNIDSAYDNFERMVQEGRLDIKYIDLAVRRILTVKFQLGLFDAPYGDPKAVSKVVRSAEKVALAKEIADESAILLENKNQILPLDLAKYKSIAVVGPNSNQTIYGDYAWTTRDTKEGVTLLQGLKEVLGNKVTVRHAEGCDWWSSKKDKIAEAVEAVRGSDLAIVAVGT
;
A
#
# COMPACT_ATOMS: atom_id res chain seq x y z
N LYS A 1 15.37 5.59 21.53
CA LYS A 1 14.95 4.28 21.02
C LYS A 1 13.63 4.47 20.27
N ASN A 2 13.50 3.85 19.11
CA ASN A 2 12.32 3.97 18.26
C ASN A 2 11.10 3.37 18.98
N ARG A 3 10.03 4.14 19.09
CA ARG A 3 8.76 3.73 19.70
C ARG A 3 7.68 3.46 18.65
N ILE A 4 8.09 2.96 17.50
CA ILE A 4 7.21 2.62 16.41
C ILE A 4 7.50 1.17 15.97
N THR A 5 6.47 0.44 15.64
CA THR A 5 6.61 -0.88 15.02
C THR A 5 6.21 -0.81 13.54
N CYS A 6 6.91 -1.58 12.71
CA CYS A 6 6.47 -1.85 11.34
C CYS A 6 5.45 -2.98 11.35
N MET A 7 4.53 -2.93 10.39
CA MET A 7 3.49 -3.93 10.19
C MET A 7 3.62 -4.49 8.77
N PRO A 8 4.36 -5.58 8.58
CA PRO A 8 4.41 -6.27 7.28
C PRO A 8 3.03 -6.67 6.83
N LYS A 9 2.73 -6.49 5.53
CA LYS A 9 1.42 -6.76 4.97
C LYS A 9 1.50 -7.15 3.50
N HIS A 10 0.52 -7.80 2.95
CA HIS A 10 -0.65 -8.41 3.61
C HIS A 10 -0.42 -9.93 3.71
N PHE A 11 -0.52 -10.50 4.89
CA PHE A 11 -0.25 -11.93 5.10
C PHE A 11 -1.48 -12.76 4.73
N VAL A 12 -1.41 -13.57 3.70
CA VAL A 12 -0.37 -13.94 2.76
C VAL A 12 -0.95 -14.09 1.35
N ALA A 13 -0.11 -14.13 0.32
CA ALA A 13 -0.51 -14.35 -1.08
C ALA A 13 -1.47 -13.29 -1.66
N HIS A 14 -1.46 -12.07 -1.14
CA HIS A 14 -2.38 -11.00 -1.54
C HIS A 14 -2.13 -10.44 -2.95
N GLY A 15 -0.89 -10.52 -3.45
CA GLY A 15 -0.47 -9.79 -4.65
C GLY A 15 -0.85 -10.42 -5.99
N THR A 16 -1.40 -11.65 -6.02
CA THR A 16 -1.70 -12.40 -7.25
C THR A 16 -3.09 -13.00 -7.26
N PRO A 17 -4.15 -12.23 -6.98
CA PRO A 17 -5.51 -12.76 -6.98
C PRO A 17 -5.97 -13.12 -8.40
N SER A 18 -6.82 -14.13 -8.50
CA SER A 18 -7.38 -14.59 -9.78
C SER A 18 -8.05 -13.45 -10.53
N GLY A 19 -7.68 -13.30 -11.82
CA GLY A 19 -8.19 -12.24 -12.69
C GLY A 19 -7.79 -10.81 -12.28
N GLY A 20 -6.82 -10.63 -11.37
CA GLY A 20 -6.46 -9.33 -10.82
C GLY A 20 -7.53 -8.71 -9.92
N LEU A 21 -8.56 -9.48 -9.55
CA LEU A 21 -9.67 -9.00 -8.72
C LEU A 21 -9.27 -9.01 -7.25
N ASN A 22 -9.18 -7.84 -6.64
CA ASN A 22 -8.90 -7.72 -5.21
C ASN A 22 -9.90 -8.55 -4.39
N CYS A 23 -9.40 -9.26 -3.39
CA CYS A 23 -10.11 -10.25 -2.55
C CYS A 23 -10.28 -11.64 -3.17
N ALA A 24 -10.10 -11.82 -4.48
CA ALA A 24 -10.23 -13.14 -5.09
C ALA A 24 -9.20 -14.13 -4.55
N GLN A 25 -9.50 -15.42 -4.74
CA GLN A 25 -8.57 -16.46 -4.35
C GLN A 25 -7.27 -16.40 -5.18
N VAL A 26 -6.22 -16.88 -4.57
CA VAL A 26 -4.95 -17.21 -5.22
C VAL A 26 -4.90 -18.73 -5.36
N SER A 27 -4.75 -19.22 -6.58
CA SER A 27 -4.60 -20.65 -6.84
C SER A 27 -3.13 -21.03 -6.73
N GLY A 28 -2.86 -22.16 -6.09
CA GLY A 28 -1.50 -22.68 -5.96
C GLY A 28 -1.47 -23.84 -4.95
N GLY A 29 -0.36 -24.56 -4.93
CA GLY A 29 -0.13 -25.63 -3.97
C GLY A 29 0.78 -25.20 -2.82
N GLU A 30 0.95 -26.08 -1.85
CA GLU A 30 1.78 -25.87 -0.66
C GLU A 30 3.22 -25.48 -0.99
N ARG A 31 3.81 -26.05 -2.04
CA ARG A 31 5.17 -25.71 -2.49
C ARG A 31 5.28 -24.25 -2.93
N GLU A 32 4.31 -23.76 -3.70
CA GLU A 32 4.28 -22.38 -4.18
C GLU A 32 4.05 -21.41 -3.02
N LEU A 33 3.09 -21.74 -2.13
CA LEU A 33 2.86 -20.97 -0.91
C LEU A 33 4.17 -20.75 -0.15
N ARG A 34 4.93 -21.81 0.10
CA ARG A 34 6.14 -21.76 0.93
C ARG A 34 7.34 -21.12 0.24
N SER A 35 7.50 -21.36 -1.06
CA SER A 35 8.67 -20.88 -1.79
C SER A 35 8.54 -19.45 -2.29
N LEU A 36 7.31 -18.99 -2.55
CA LEU A 36 7.03 -17.66 -3.11
C LEU A 36 6.39 -16.74 -2.06
N TYR A 37 5.21 -17.08 -1.59
CA TYR A 37 4.40 -16.14 -0.81
C TYR A 37 4.81 -16.04 0.66
N LEU A 38 5.20 -17.14 1.30
CA LEU A 38 5.70 -17.12 2.68
C LEU A 38 7.16 -16.68 2.80
N TYR A 39 7.92 -16.76 1.73
CA TYR A 39 9.36 -16.44 1.76
C TYR A 39 9.66 -15.03 2.30
N PRO A 40 9.04 -13.94 1.79
CA PRO A 40 9.30 -12.59 2.30
C PRO A 40 8.90 -12.43 3.77
N PHE A 41 7.76 -12.99 4.18
CA PHE A 41 7.32 -12.93 5.58
C PHE A 41 8.27 -13.69 6.52
N ARG A 42 8.71 -14.87 6.11
CA ARG A 42 9.72 -15.65 6.85
C ARG A 42 11.01 -14.85 7.08
N ARG A 43 11.51 -14.17 6.03
CA ARG A 43 12.70 -13.35 6.12
C ARG A 43 12.48 -12.17 7.06
N VAL A 44 11.40 -11.42 6.88
CA VAL A 44 11.09 -10.25 7.71
C VAL A 44 10.90 -10.67 9.17
N ILE A 45 10.12 -11.70 9.46
CA ILE A 45 9.88 -12.15 10.83
C ILE A 45 11.19 -12.57 11.50
N LYS A 46 12.01 -13.37 10.82
CA LYS A 46 13.27 -13.87 11.34
C LYS A 46 14.32 -12.76 11.57
N GLU A 47 14.41 -11.81 10.65
CA GLU A 47 15.49 -10.82 10.64
C GLU A 47 15.14 -9.56 11.44
N THR A 48 13.87 -9.18 11.53
CA THR A 48 13.47 -7.90 12.14
C THR A 48 12.57 -8.05 13.37
N ASN A 49 11.99 -9.23 13.60
CA ASN A 49 11.06 -9.49 14.70
C ASN A 49 9.97 -8.41 14.83
N PRO A 50 9.13 -8.20 13.78
CA PRO A 50 8.11 -7.16 13.80
C PRO A 50 7.08 -7.45 14.90
N LEU A 51 6.58 -6.39 15.53
CA LEU A 51 5.64 -6.51 16.66
C LEU A 51 4.17 -6.54 16.21
N ALA A 52 3.91 -6.28 14.95
CA ALA A 52 2.58 -6.32 14.36
C ALA A 52 2.64 -6.93 12.96
N LEU A 53 1.52 -7.46 12.49
CA LEU A 53 1.35 -7.98 11.13
C LEU A 53 -0.10 -7.77 10.71
N MET A 54 -0.35 -7.51 9.42
CA MET A 54 -1.71 -7.32 8.89
C MET A 54 -2.10 -8.51 8.01
N THR A 55 -3.35 -8.97 8.18
CA THR A 55 -3.93 -10.03 7.33
C THR A 55 -4.19 -9.52 5.91
N CYS A 56 -4.66 -10.40 5.03
CA CYS A 56 -5.05 -10.09 3.67
C CYS A 56 -6.55 -10.32 3.43
N TYR A 57 -7.00 -9.95 2.24
CA TYR A 57 -8.39 -10.20 1.81
C TYR A 57 -8.59 -11.58 1.16
N SER A 58 -7.52 -12.21 0.70
CA SER A 58 -7.59 -13.32 -0.23
C SER A 58 -7.84 -14.67 0.45
N ALA A 59 -8.35 -15.61 -0.32
CA ALA A 59 -8.23 -17.03 -0.04
C ALA A 59 -7.02 -17.60 -0.79
N TYR A 60 -6.40 -18.64 -0.27
CA TYR A 60 -5.39 -19.42 -0.95
C TYR A 60 -5.87 -20.85 -1.09
N ASP A 61 -5.86 -21.36 -2.32
CA ASP A 61 -6.35 -22.70 -2.65
C ASP A 61 -7.74 -23.00 -2.02
N GLY A 62 -8.65 -22.04 -2.14
CA GLY A 62 -10.02 -22.14 -1.64
C GLY A 62 -10.21 -21.86 -0.14
N VAL A 63 -9.14 -21.61 0.63
CA VAL A 63 -9.22 -21.36 2.07
C VAL A 63 -9.03 -19.88 2.37
N ALA A 64 -10.05 -19.21 2.92
CA ALA A 64 -9.97 -17.80 3.32
C ALA A 64 -8.94 -17.62 4.45
N ILE A 65 -7.89 -16.86 4.18
CA ILE A 65 -6.69 -16.81 5.03
C ILE A 65 -7.01 -16.22 6.41
N THR A 66 -7.75 -15.10 6.44
CA THR A 66 -8.07 -14.35 7.68
C THR A 66 -8.85 -15.18 8.70
N GLY A 67 -9.69 -16.14 8.26
CA GLY A 67 -10.45 -17.03 9.13
C GLY A 67 -9.82 -18.41 9.36
N SER A 68 -8.59 -18.62 8.94
CA SER A 68 -7.96 -19.96 8.95
C SER A 68 -6.92 -20.09 10.05
N PRO A 69 -7.15 -20.98 11.04
CA PRO A 69 -6.13 -21.33 12.04
C PRO A 69 -4.83 -21.84 11.42
N TYR A 70 -4.93 -22.58 10.32
CA TYR A 70 -3.75 -23.07 9.60
C TYR A 70 -2.79 -21.95 9.20
N TYR A 71 -3.30 -20.86 8.56
CA TYR A 71 -2.44 -19.77 8.17
C TYR A 71 -2.04 -18.87 9.35
N MET A 72 -2.99 -18.50 10.21
CA MET A 72 -2.77 -17.49 11.24
C MET A 72 -2.10 -18.04 12.50
N THR A 73 -2.30 -19.32 12.79
CA THR A 73 -1.73 -19.96 13.99
C THR A 73 -0.64 -20.94 13.62
N ASP A 74 -0.93 -21.97 12.83
CA ASP A 74 0.05 -23.05 12.60
C ASP A 74 1.26 -22.55 11.81
N ILE A 75 1.04 -21.88 10.68
CA ILE A 75 2.13 -21.31 9.87
C ILE A 75 2.71 -20.08 10.55
N LEU A 76 1.90 -19.02 10.74
CA LEU A 76 2.43 -17.73 11.16
C LEU A 76 3.11 -17.79 12.53
N ARG A 77 2.45 -18.38 13.51
CA ARG A 77 2.95 -18.42 14.89
C ARG A 77 3.76 -19.69 15.19
N GLY A 78 3.33 -20.84 14.70
CA GLY A 78 4.01 -22.11 14.90
C GLY A 78 5.30 -22.23 14.11
N GLU A 79 5.22 -22.15 12.78
CA GLU A 79 6.39 -22.36 11.92
C GLU A 79 7.28 -21.12 11.78
N LEU A 80 6.68 -19.94 11.55
CA LEU A 80 7.45 -18.72 11.34
C LEU A 80 7.85 -18.04 12.66
N GLY A 81 7.26 -18.45 13.79
CA GLY A 81 7.61 -17.97 15.12
C GLY A 81 7.18 -16.53 15.42
N PHE A 82 6.19 -15.99 14.71
CA PHE A 82 5.69 -14.63 14.94
C PHE A 82 5.06 -14.49 16.34
N LYS A 83 5.50 -13.50 17.10
CA LYS A 83 5.09 -13.28 18.50
C LYS A 83 4.28 -12.01 18.75
N GLY A 84 4.17 -11.15 17.75
CA GLY A 84 3.41 -9.92 17.83
C GLY A 84 1.89 -10.13 17.71
N TYR A 85 1.13 -9.04 17.61
CA TYR A 85 -0.30 -9.10 17.33
C TYR A 85 -0.60 -9.05 15.84
N VAL A 86 -1.72 -9.66 15.46
CA VAL A 86 -2.23 -9.61 14.09
C VAL A 86 -3.40 -8.63 14.03
N TYR A 87 -3.33 -7.71 13.07
CA TYR A 87 -4.36 -6.73 12.78
C TYR A 87 -5.09 -7.12 11.49
N SER A 88 -6.41 -6.98 11.47
CA SER A 88 -7.16 -7.17 10.24
C SER A 88 -6.85 -6.05 9.24
N ASP A 89 -6.85 -6.35 7.95
CA ASP A 89 -7.01 -5.30 6.95
C ASP A 89 -8.49 -4.83 6.91
N TRP A 90 -8.75 -3.69 6.34
CA TRP A 90 -10.08 -3.07 6.33
C TRP A 90 -11.11 -3.96 5.63
N GLY A 91 -12.11 -4.41 6.38
CA GLY A 91 -13.14 -5.33 5.90
C GLY A 91 -12.66 -6.77 5.71
N SER A 92 -11.43 -7.15 6.05
CA SER A 92 -10.94 -8.52 5.80
C SER A 92 -11.72 -9.58 6.57
N VAL A 93 -12.17 -9.26 7.79
CA VAL A 93 -13.02 -10.16 8.59
C VAL A 93 -14.42 -10.22 7.99
N ASP A 94 -15.00 -9.10 7.61
CA ASP A 94 -16.33 -9.06 6.98
C ASP A 94 -16.36 -9.81 5.64
N ARG A 95 -15.24 -9.94 4.95
CA ARG A 95 -15.16 -10.71 3.71
C ARG A 95 -15.32 -12.21 3.90
N LEU A 96 -15.15 -12.73 5.09
CA LEU A 96 -15.52 -14.12 5.40
C LEU A 96 -17.00 -14.36 5.16
N LYS A 97 -17.84 -13.34 5.40
CA LYS A 97 -19.27 -13.33 5.09
C LYS A 97 -19.55 -12.85 3.66
N THR A 98 -19.09 -11.65 3.31
CA THR A 98 -19.60 -10.91 2.16
C THR A 98 -18.97 -11.34 0.83
N PHE A 99 -17.78 -11.94 0.85
CA PHE A 99 -17.06 -12.33 -0.35
C PHE A 99 -16.79 -13.84 -0.39
N HIS A 100 -16.25 -14.40 0.69
CA HIS A 100 -15.90 -15.83 0.73
C HIS A 100 -17.06 -16.74 1.11
N ALA A 101 -18.19 -16.17 1.58
CA ALA A 101 -19.40 -16.91 1.94
C ALA A 101 -19.16 -18.08 2.94
N ILE A 102 -18.19 -17.91 3.86
CA ILE A 102 -17.87 -18.92 4.88
C ILE A 102 -18.98 -18.99 5.94
N THR A 103 -19.58 -17.86 6.26
CA THR A 103 -20.68 -17.74 7.23
C THR A 103 -21.65 -16.63 6.78
N PRO A 104 -22.95 -16.74 7.09
CA PRO A 104 -23.91 -15.66 6.84
C PRO A 104 -23.88 -14.56 7.92
N GLU A 105 -23.22 -14.78 9.06
CA GLU A 105 -23.29 -13.91 10.23
C GLU A 105 -21.98 -13.15 10.43
N THR A 106 -22.07 -11.84 10.70
CA THR A 106 -20.89 -10.99 10.98
C THR A 106 -20.20 -11.39 12.29
N ASP A 107 -20.98 -11.67 13.33
CA ASP A 107 -20.45 -12.13 14.64
C ASP A 107 -19.65 -13.44 14.49
N GLU A 108 -20.15 -14.35 13.67
CA GLU A 108 -19.50 -15.62 13.41
C GLU A 108 -18.20 -15.45 12.59
N ALA A 109 -18.21 -14.52 11.62
CA ALA A 109 -16.99 -14.14 10.91
C ALA A 109 -15.92 -13.58 11.89
N GLY A 110 -16.36 -12.74 12.84
CA GLY A 110 -15.50 -12.23 13.91
C GLY A 110 -14.95 -13.34 14.78
N ARG A 111 -15.77 -14.28 15.23
CA ARG A 111 -15.36 -15.44 16.03
C ARG A 111 -14.31 -16.27 15.30
N LEU A 112 -14.57 -16.63 14.03
CA LEU A 112 -13.64 -17.42 13.22
C LEU A 112 -12.27 -16.73 13.08
N ALA A 113 -12.26 -15.43 12.83
CA ALA A 113 -11.03 -14.66 12.70
C ALA A 113 -10.25 -14.57 14.01
N LEU A 114 -10.93 -14.30 15.14
CA LEU A 114 -10.30 -14.25 16.45
C LEU A 114 -9.71 -15.61 16.85
N GLU A 115 -10.46 -16.69 16.68
CA GLU A 115 -10.01 -18.04 16.95
C GLU A 115 -8.85 -18.49 16.05
N ALA A 116 -8.82 -17.99 14.80
CA ALA A 116 -7.70 -18.20 13.89
C ALA A 116 -6.43 -17.47 14.35
N GLY A 117 -6.54 -16.39 15.13
CA GLY A 117 -5.40 -15.64 15.66
C GLY A 117 -5.29 -14.20 15.17
N VAL A 118 -6.36 -13.62 14.62
CA VAL A 118 -6.47 -12.18 14.33
C VAL A 118 -6.86 -11.45 15.62
N ASP A 119 -5.91 -10.74 16.20
CA ASP A 119 -6.03 -10.20 17.55
C ASP A 119 -6.82 -8.87 17.61
N LEU A 120 -6.84 -8.12 16.52
CA LEU A 120 -7.47 -6.80 16.44
C LEU A 120 -8.18 -6.66 15.10
N ASN A 121 -9.46 -6.28 15.15
CA ASN A 121 -10.24 -5.95 13.97
C ASN A 121 -10.48 -4.43 13.87
N ILE A 122 -10.49 -3.89 12.66
CA ILE A 122 -10.71 -2.46 12.42
C ILE A 122 -12.19 -2.14 12.25
N ASP A 123 -13.00 -3.14 11.91
CA ASP A 123 -14.43 -3.00 11.65
C ASP A 123 -15.27 -3.52 12.83
N SER A 124 -16.59 -3.67 12.63
CA SER A 124 -17.54 -4.01 13.69
C SER A 124 -17.68 -5.50 14.03
N ALA A 125 -16.93 -6.40 13.36
CA ALA A 125 -17.10 -7.84 13.53
C ALA A 125 -16.78 -8.36 14.96
N TYR A 126 -16.12 -7.54 15.79
CA TYR A 126 -15.77 -7.88 17.18
C TYR A 126 -16.68 -7.18 18.22
N ASP A 127 -17.62 -6.35 17.80
CA ASP A 127 -18.44 -5.53 18.71
C ASP A 127 -19.32 -6.34 19.66
N ASN A 128 -19.74 -7.55 19.27
CA ASN A 128 -20.65 -8.39 20.02
C ASN A 128 -19.98 -9.52 20.81
N PHE A 129 -18.65 -9.52 20.98
CA PHE A 129 -17.93 -10.60 21.65
C PHE A 129 -18.32 -10.79 23.11
N GLU A 130 -18.65 -9.71 23.84
CA GLU A 130 -19.16 -9.85 25.21
C GLU A 130 -20.42 -10.72 25.25
N ARG A 131 -21.39 -10.42 24.39
CA ARG A 131 -22.64 -11.21 24.28
C ARG A 131 -22.35 -12.66 23.89
N MET A 132 -21.45 -12.88 22.91
CA MET A 132 -21.10 -14.23 22.46
C MET A 132 -20.45 -15.08 23.56
N VAL A 133 -19.65 -14.47 24.43
CA VAL A 133 -19.07 -15.15 25.60
C VAL A 133 -20.18 -15.49 26.59
N GLN A 134 -21.11 -14.57 26.89
CA GLN A 134 -22.24 -14.82 27.78
C GLN A 134 -23.15 -15.93 27.28
N GLU A 135 -23.34 -16.02 25.96
CA GLU A 135 -24.11 -17.08 25.28
C GLU A 135 -23.35 -18.42 25.13
N GLY A 136 -22.07 -18.47 25.53
CA GLY A 136 -21.22 -19.65 25.36
C GLY A 136 -20.80 -19.96 23.92
N ARG A 137 -20.93 -19.02 23.01
CA ARG A 137 -20.57 -19.12 21.58
C ARG A 137 -19.12 -18.80 21.30
N LEU A 138 -18.45 -18.08 22.21
CA LEU A 138 -17.04 -17.71 22.13
C LEU A 138 -16.37 -17.99 23.48
N ASP A 139 -15.25 -18.72 23.45
CA ASP A 139 -14.44 -18.94 24.64
C ASP A 139 -13.60 -17.69 24.95
N ILE A 140 -13.76 -17.16 26.17
CA ILE A 140 -13.04 -15.96 26.64
C ILE A 140 -11.53 -16.05 26.49
N LYS A 141 -10.95 -17.27 26.47
CA LYS A 141 -9.51 -17.48 26.31
C LYS A 141 -8.94 -16.86 25.04
N TYR A 142 -9.72 -16.77 23.96
CA TYR A 142 -9.26 -16.16 22.70
C TYR A 142 -9.16 -14.63 22.81
N ILE A 143 -10.11 -14.02 23.53
CA ILE A 143 -10.06 -12.59 23.85
C ILE A 143 -8.87 -12.30 24.76
N ASP A 144 -8.67 -13.07 25.81
CA ASP A 144 -7.54 -12.92 26.74
C ASP A 144 -6.20 -13.05 26.01
N LEU A 145 -6.11 -13.98 25.05
CA LEU A 145 -4.90 -14.17 24.25
C LEU A 145 -4.62 -12.97 23.35
N ALA A 146 -5.63 -12.44 22.67
CA ALA A 146 -5.54 -11.25 21.82
C ALA A 146 -5.12 -10.03 22.64
N VAL A 147 -5.81 -9.77 23.76
CA VAL A 147 -5.49 -8.66 24.69
C VAL A 147 -4.06 -8.79 25.21
N ARG A 148 -3.64 -9.97 25.62
CA ARG A 148 -2.26 -10.21 26.08
C ARG A 148 -1.23 -9.83 25.03
N ARG A 149 -1.42 -10.24 23.76
CA ARG A 149 -0.50 -9.91 22.66
C ARG A 149 -0.42 -8.42 22.42
N ILE A 150 -1.57 -7.74 22.35
CA ILE A 150 -1.64 -6.29 22.15
C ILE A 150 -0.98 -5.53 23.30
N LEU A 151 -1.31 -5.88 24.56
CA LEU A 151 -0.73 -5.24 25.74
C LEU A 151 0.77 -5.48 25.82
N THR A 152 1.25 -6.69 25.50
CA THR A 152 2.68 -6.99 25.46
C THR A 152 3.43 -6.03 24.53
N VAL A 153 2.89 -5.81 23.32
CA VAL A 153 3.49 -4.86 22.38
C VAL A 153 3.45 -3.43 22.89
N LYS A 154 2.35 -3.00 23.51
CA LYS A 154 2.26 -1.67 24.12
C LYS A 154 3.30 -1.47 25.22
N PHE A 155 3.54 -2.47 26.07
CA PHE A 155 4.60 -2.44 27.10
C PHE A 155 5.99 -2.39 26.46
N GLN A 156 6.27 -3.22 25.45
CA GLN A 156 7.55 -3.22 24.75
C GLN A 156 7.86 -1.87 24.07
N LEU A 157 6.84 -1.18 23.58
CA LEU A 157 6.97 0.16 23.00
C LEU A 157 7.06 1.28 24.06
N GLY A 158 6.86 0.98 25.35
CA GLY A 158 6.90 1.96 26.45
C GLY A 158 5.72 2.93 26.41
N LEU A 159 4.57 2.52 25.84
CA LEU A 159 3.41 3.42 25.69
C LEU A 159 2.72 3.74 27.00
N PHE A 160 2.95 2.96 28.07
CA PHE A 160 2.43 3.25 29.42
C PHE A 160 3.29 4.24 30.17
N ASP A 161 4.59 4.34 29.84
CA ASP A 161 5.52 5.28 30.48
C ASP A 161 5.51 6.65 29.79
N ALA A 162 5.36 6.67 28.46
CA ALA A 162 5.33 7.88 27.65
C ALA A 162 4.41 7.69 26.43
N PRO A 163 3.08 7.84 26.61
CA PRO A 163 2.10 7.55 25.57
C PRO A 163 2.06 8.60 24.45
N TYR A 164 2.58 9.79 24.68
CA TYR A 164 2.46 10.91 23.76
C TYR A 164 3.76 11.20 23.00
N GLY A 165 3.62 11.54 21.71
CA GLY A 165 4.69 12.17 20.94
C GLY A 165 4.81 13.67 21.25
N ASP A 166 5.92 14.27 20.85
CA ASP A 166 6.12 15.73 20.94
C ASP A 166 5.66 16.39 19.64
N PRO A 167 4.53 17.13 19.62
CA PRO A 167 4.06 17.82 18.41
C PRO A 167 5.06 18.86 17.88
N LYS A 168 5.90 19.43 18.76
CA LYS A 168 6.93 20.40 18.38
C LYS A 168 8.08 19.77 17.60
N ALA A 169 8.24 18.46 17.68
CA ALA A 169 9.25 17.74 16.91
C ALA A 169 8.85 17.53 15.45
N VAL A 170 7.57 17.65 15.09
CA VAL A 170 7.04 17.37 13.74
C VAL A 170 7.78 18.16 12.68
N SER A 171 7.89 19.49 12.84
CA SER A 171 8.57 20.35 11.88
C SER A 171 10.06 20.07 11.69
N LYS A 172 10.69 19.43 12.68
CA LYS A 172 12.11 19.05 12.62
C LYS A 172 12.34 17.68 11.99
N VAL A 173 11.33 16.80 12.09
CA VAL A 173 11.46 15.39 11.69
C VAL A 173 10.78 15.11 10.36
N VAL A 174 9.58 15.67 10.14
CA VAL A 174 8.82 15.49 8.91
C VAL A 174 9.39 16.41 7.83
N ARG A 175 9.66 15.87 6.63
CA ARG A 175 10.23 16.60 5.49
C ARG A 175 11.55 17.33 5.80
N SER A 176 12.39 16.75 6.65
CA SER A 176 13.76 17.28 6.81
C SER A 176 14.50 17.24 5.46
N ALA A 177 15.50 18.11 5.31
CA ALA A 177 16.30 18.19 4.07
C ALA A 177 16.89 16.82 3.67
N GLU A 178 17.35 16.03 4.63
CA GLU A 178 17.84 14.66 4.42
C GLU A 178 16.76 13.74 3.83
N LYS A 179 15.55 13.78 4.38
CA LYS A 179 14.44 12.94 3.91
C LYS A 179 13.93 13.36 2.52
N VAL A 180 13.94 14.65 2.23
CA VAL A 180 13.61 15.15 0.89
C VAL A 180 14.68 14.73 -0.12
N ALA A 181 15.97 14.80 0.25
CA ALA A 181 17.05 14.32 -0.60
C ALA A 181 16.95 12.81 -0.88
N LEU A 182 16.69 12.01 0.15
CA LEU A 182 16.48 10.56 0.00
C LEU A 182 15.25 10.25 -0.87
N ALA A 183 14.14 10.97 -0.71
CA ALA A 183 12.96 10.80 -1.56
C ALA A 183 13.26 11.12 -3.02
N LYS A 184 14.07 12.16 -3.27
CA LYS A 184 14.53 12.49 -4.62
C LYS A 184 15.41 11.38 -5.20
N GLU A 185 16.39 10.89 -4.46
CA GLU A 185 17.26 9.78 -4.87
C GLU A 185 16.44 8.54 -5.26
N ILE A 186 15.46 8.14 -4.41
CA ILE A 186 14.56 7.03 -4.71
C ILE A 186 13.76 7.28 -6.00
N ALA A 187 13.27 8.50 -6.21
CA ALA A 187 12.53 8.85 -7.42
C ALA A 187 13.43 8.78 -8.67
N ASP A 188 14.64 9.29 -8.59
CA ASP A 188 15.61 9.25 -9.69
C ASP A 188 15.98 7.79 -10.05
N GLU A 189 16.21 6.93 -9.07
CA GLU A 189 16.55 5.51 -9.28
C GLU A 189 15.35 4.64 -9.70
N SER A 190 14.12 5.11 -9.48
CA SER A 190 12.92 4.37 -9.88
C SER A 190 12.57 4.51 -11.36
N ALA A 191 13.20 5.46 -12.07
CA ALA A 191 12.98 5.66 -13.49
C ALA A 191 13.64 4.53 -14.31
N ILE A 192 12.86 3.86 -15.16
CA ILE A 192 13.33 2.73 -15.98
C ILE A 192 13.34 3.15 -17.44
N LEU A 193 14.52 3.09 -18.09
CA LEU A 193 14.67 3.31 -19.51
C LEU A 193 14.31 2.05 -20.28
N LEU A 194 13.11 1.99 -20.86
CA LEU A 194 12.65 0.84 -21.63
C LEU A 194 13.25 0.79 -23.03
N GLU A 195 13.43 1.95 -23.65
CA GLU A 195 13.98 2.07 -25.00
C GLU A 195 14.64 3.44 -25.20
N ASN A 196 15.74 3.51 -25.95
CA ASN A 196 16.40 4.75 -26.32
C ASN A 196 16.84 4.72 -27.79
N LYS A 197 15.87 4.67 -28.71
CA LYS A 197 16.14 4.71 -30.17
C LYS A 197 16.85 6.00 -30.53
N ASN A 198 17.82 5.86 -31.42
CA ASN A 198 18.64 6.97 -31.93
C ASN A 198 19.37 7.77 -30.82
N GLN A 199 19.51 7.20 -29.62
CA GLN A 199 20.18 7.85 -28.49
C GLN A 199 19.62 9.25 -28.20
N ILE A 200 18.29 9.37 -28.21
CA ILE A 200 17.61 10.66 -27.96
C ILE A 200 17.81 11.13 -26.52
N LEU A 201 17.97 10.21 -25.57
CA LEU A 201 18.26 10.50 -24.18
C LEU A 201 19.74 10.23 -23.86
N PRO A 202 20.39 11.07 -23.01
CA PRO A 202 19.89 12.33 -22.45
C PRO A 202 19.64 13.39 -23.51
N LEU A 203 18.66 14.28 -23.29
CA LEU A 203 18.34 15.34 -24.23
C LEU A 203 19.48 16.34 -24.36
N ASP A 204 19.96 16.53 -25.57
CA ASP A 204 20.88 17.64 -25.91
C ASP A 204 20.05 18.92 -26.11
N LEU A 205 19.97 19.74 -25.08
CA LEU A 205 19.13 20.95 -25.08
C LEU A 205 19.58 22.02 -26.14
N ALA A 206 20.77 21.91 -26.68
CA ALA A 206 21.20 22.78 -27.76
C ALA A 206 20.48 22.49 -29.07
N LYS A 207 19.88 21.35 -29.23
CA LYS A 207 19.15 20.91 -30.43
C LYS A 207 17.70 21.36 -30.47
N TYR A 208 17.12 21.77 -29.34
CA TYR A 208 15.69 22.00 -29.21
C TYR A 208 15.42 23.48 -28.78
N LYS A 209 14.59 24.17 -29.52
CA LYS A 209 14.11 25.54 -29.18
C LYS A 209 12.75 25.46 -28.48
N SER A 210 12.00 24.40 -28.73
CA SER A 210 10.66 24.20 -28.20
C SER A 210 10.40 22.72 -27.87
N ILE A 211 9.74 22.46 -26.73
CA ILE A 211 9.31 21.15 -26.28
C ILE A 211 7.83 21.19 -25.92
N ALA A 212 7.05 20.27 -26.47
CA ALA A 212 5.69 20.03 -26.03
C ALA A 212 5.69 19.01 -24.89
N VAL A 213 4.98 19.28 -23.80
CA VAL A 213 4.75 18.37 -22.70
C VAL A 213 3.25 18.09 -22.64
N VAL A 214 2.84 16.91 -23.06
CA VAL A 214 1.42 16.57 -23.20
C VAL A 214 1.08 15.29 -22.47
N GLY A 215 -0.20 15.05 -22.28
CA GLY A 215 -0.72 13.85 -21.61
C GLY A 215 -1.31 14.15 -20.22
N PRO A 216 -2.19 13.28 -19.73
CA PRO A 216 -2.94 13.51 -18.48
C PRO A 216 -2.06 13.59 -17.22
N ASN A 217 -0.88 12.96 -17.25
CA ASN A 217 0.06 12.97 -16.13
C ASN A 217 1.11 14.09 -16.20
N SER A 218 1.09 14.91 -17.26
CA SER A 218 2.12 15.92 -17.50
C SER A 218 2.17 17.03 -16.43
N ASN A 219 1.02 17.42 -15.89
CA ASN A 219 0.90 18.49 -14.91
C ASN A 219 0.10 18.08 -13.66
N GLN A 220 0.27 16.84 -13.23
CA GLN A 220 -0.36 16.30 -12.03
C GLN A 220 0.70 15.77 -11.09
N THR A 221 0.50 15.96 -9.78
CA THR A 221 1.29 15.33 -8.76
C THR A 221 0.55 14.08 -8.29
N ILE A 222 1.15 12.90 -8.49
CA ILE A 222 0.53 11.61 -8.17
C ILE A 222 1.23 11.04 -6.94
N TYR A 223 0.51 11.00 -5.83
CA TYR A 223 1.06 10.54 -4.55
C TYR A 223 0.76 9.06 -4.22
N GLY A 224 -0.09 8.41 -5.01
CA GLY A 224 -0.56 7.05 -4.72
C GLY A 224 -1.63 7.00 -3.62
N ASP A 225 -2.21 5.81 -3.42
CA ASP A 225 -3.40 5.63 -2.59
C ASP A 225 -3.18 5.83 -1.09
N TYR A 226 -1.97 5.56 -0.60
CA TYR A 226 -1.65 5.66 0.83
C TYR A 226 -1.14 7.04 1.25
N ALA A 227 -1.01 7.97 0.33
CA ALA A 227 -0.73 9.35 0.66
C ALA A 227 -2.03 10.05 1.06
N TRP A 228 -2.07 10.61 2.28
CA TRP A 228 -3.23 11.39 2.77
C TRP A 228 -3.39 12.73 2.05
N THR A 229 -2.64 12.99 1.03
CA THR A 229 -2.74 14.23 0.30
C THR A 229 -3.87 14.15 -0.70
N THR A 230 -4.80 15.07 -0.58
CA THR A 230 -5.80 15.28 -1.61
C THR A 230 -5.13 15.77 -2.88
N ARG A 231 -5.79 15.60 -4.03
CA ARG A 231 -5.33 16.09 -5.35
C ARG A 231 -5.02 17.58 -5.39
N ASP A 232 -5.43 18.33 -4.38
CA ASP A 232 -5.29 19.77 -4.24
C ASP A 232 -4.01 20.20 -3.51
N THR A 233 -3.14 19.28 -3.08
CA THR A 233 -1.89 19.66 -2.43
C THR A 233 -0.90 20.20 -3.44
N LYS A 234 -0.48 21.45 -3.22
CA LYS A 234 0.54 22.14 -4.02
C LYS A 234 1.97 21.78 -3.64
N GLU A 235 2.17 20.70 -2.90
CA GLU A 235 3.47 20.39 -2.29
C GLU A 235 4.42 19.57 -3.16
N GLY A 236 3.95 19.02 -4.25
CA GLY A 236 4.79 18.24 -5.18
C GLY A 236 5.22 19.05 -6.40
N VAL A 237 6.20 18.54 -7.11
CA VAL A 237 6.66 19.10 -8.39
C VAL A 237 6.11 18.20 -9.50
N THR A 238 5.34 18.78 -10.42
CA THR A 238 4.85 18.06 -11.60
C THR A 238 5.96 17.94 -12.65
N LEU A 239 5.82 16.99 -13.58
CA LEU A 239 6.77 16.87 -14.71
C LEU A 239 6.92 18.19 -15.47
N LEU A 240 5.79 18.84 -15.75
CA LEU A 240 5.78 20.15 -16.44
C LEU A 240 6.54 21.23 -15.65
N GLN A 241 6.32 21.29 -14.34
CA GLN A 241 7.01 22.27 -13.48
C GLN A 241 8.51 21.99 -13.42
N GLY A 242 8.91 20.74 -13.17
CA GLY A 242 10.32 20.36 -13.13
C GLY A 242 11.04 20.64 -14.44
N LEU A 243 10.40 20.34 -15.58
CA LEU A 243 10.97 20.67 -16.90
C LEU A 243 11.12 22.18 -17.09
N LYS A 244 10.13 22.99 -16.73
CA LYS A 244 10.23 24.44 -16.81
C LYS A 244 11.35 25.02 -15.95
N GLU A 245 11.54 24.48 -14.76
CA GLU A 245 12.63 24.88 -13.85
C GLU A 245 14.01 24.57 -14.45
N VAL A 246 14.20 23.35 -14.96
CA VAL A 246 15.48 22.92 -15.55
C VAL A 246 15.78 23.65 -16.86
N LEU A 247 14.77 23.82 -17.72
CA LEU A 247 14.94 24.45 -19.04
C LEU A 247 15.06 25.96 -18.95
N GLY A 248 14.45 26.59 -17.95
CA GLY A 248 14.40 28.04 -17.78
C GLY A 248 13.84 28.73 -19.03
N ASN A 249 14.45 29.85 -19.43
CA ASN A 249 14.04 30.60 -20.61
C ASN A 249 14.74 30.16 -21.92
N LYS A 250 15.55 29.08 -21.86
CA LYS A 250 16.34 28.61 -23.01
C LYS A 250 15.52 27.87 -24.05
N VAL A 251 14.45 27.21 -23.60
CA VAL A 251 13.58 26.38 -24.42
C VAL A 251 12.12 26.75 -24.14
N THR A 252 11.34 26.97 -25.18
CA THR A 252 9.90 27.23 -25.06
C THR A 252 9.17 25.93 -24.70
N VAL A 253 8.47 25.88 -23.57
CA VAL A 253 7.67 24.75 -23.15
C VAL A 253 6.20 25.00 -23.45
N ARG A 254 5.62 24.18 -24.33
CA ARG A 254 4.18 24.14 -24.64
C ARG A 254 3.52 23.01 -23.86
N HIS A 255 2.27 23.18 -23.45
CA HIS A 255 1.57 22.17 -22.66
C HIS A 255 0.12 22.03 -23.10
N ALA A 256 -0.36 20.78 -23.14
CA ALA A 256 -1.77 20.44 -23.24
C ALA A 256 -2.00 19.05 -22.58
N GLU A 257 -3.12 18.88 -21.89
CA GLU A 257 -3.44 17.59 -21.26
C GLU A 257 -3.74 16.48 -22.26
N GLY A 258 -4.39 16.78 -23.36
CA GLY A 258 -4.77 15.83 -24.41
C GLY A 258 -5.96 14.95 -24.06
N CYS A 259 -6.07 14.47 -22.86
CA CYS A 259 -7.23 13.70 -22.35
C CYS A 259 -7.30 13.78 -20.83
N ASP A 260 -8.45 13.42 -20.28
CA ASP A 260 -8.63 13.18 -18.83
C ASP A 260 -8.26 11.73 -18.46
N TRP A 261 -7.99 11.45 -17.20
CA TRP A 261 -7.62 10.11 -16.73
C TRP A 261 -8.73 9.07 -16.88
N TRP A 262 -9.97 9.48 -16.63
CA TRP A 262 -11.12 8.58 -16.52
C TRP A 262 -12.22 8.84 -17.56
N SER A 263 -11.91 9.62 -18.58
CA SER A 263 -12.87 10.00 -19.60
C SER A 263 -12.55 9.37 -20.95
N SER A 264 -13.58 8.89 -21.65
CA SER A 264 -13.47 8.48 -23.06
C SER A 264 -13.57 9.67 -24.04
N LYS A 265 -13.74 10.91 -23.54
CA LYS A 265 -13.82 12.11 -24.37
C LYS A 265 -12.49 12.39 -25.06
N LYS A 266 -12.59 12.84 -26.30
CA LYS A 266 -11.45 13.15 -27.18
C LYS A 266 -11.33 14.63 -27.52
N ASP A 267 -12.08 15.48 -26.85
CA ASP A 267 -12.19 16.93 -27.10
C ASP A 267 -10.89 17.69 -26.89
N LYS A 268 -10.01 17.22 -25.99
CA LYS A 268 -8.71 17.86 -25.71
C LYS A 268 -7.57 17.39 -26.63
N ILE A 269 -7.77 16.36 -27.46
CA ILE A 269 -6.69 15.79 -28.29
C ILE A 269 -6.20 16.81 -29.33
N ALA A 270 -7.11 17.58 -29.92
CA ALA A 270 -6.75 18.55 -30.93
C ALA A 270 -5.74 19.60 -30.42
N GLU A 271 -5.93 20.09 -29.21
CA GLU A 271 -5.02 21.04 -28.56
C GLU A 271 -3.62 20.42 -28.33
N ALA A 272 -3.57 19.17 -27.88
CA ALA A 272 -2.30 18.46 -27.70
C ALA A 272 -1.56 18.24 -29.03
N VAL A 273 -2.28 17.92 -30.09
CA VAL A 273 -1.72 17.78 -31.44
C VAL A 273 -1.12 19.10 -31.95
N GLU A 274 -1.81 20.22 -31.72
CA GLU A 274 -1.28 21.56 -32.11
C GLU A 274 -0.04 21.94 -31.28
N ALA A 275 -0.03 21.63 -29.96
CA ALA A 275 1.15 21.85 -29.14
C ALA A 275 2.36 21.05 -29.65
N VAL A 276 2.17 19.80 -30.05
CA VAL A 276 3.23 18.95 -30.61
C VAL A 276 3.69 19.43 -31.97
N ARG A 277 2.77 19.80 -32.90
CA ARG A 277 3.12 20.30 -34.22
C ARG A 277 3.98 21.56 -34.19
N GLY A 278 3.76 22.40 -33.20
CA GLY A 278 4.51 23.64 -33.02
C GLY A 278 5.84 23.47 -32.27
N SER A 279 6.29 22.23 -31.99
CA SER A 279 7.45 21.94 -31.15
C SER A 279 8.47 21.03 -31.83
N ASP A 280 9.74 21.19 -31.47
CA ASP A 280 10.84 20.38 -32.01
C ASP A 280 10.87 18.96 -31.38
N LEU A 281 10.36 18.83 -30.16
CA LEU A 281 10.30 17.57 -29.39
C LEU A 281 8.97 17.50 -28.63
N ALA A 282 8.45 16.29 -28.47
CA ALA A 282 7.30 16.03 -27.62
C ALA A 282 7.64 15.03 -26.50
N ILE A 283 7.20 15.37 -25.28
CA ILE A 283 7.19 14.47 -24.13
C ILE A 283 5.73 14.14 -23.82
N VAL A 284 5.37 12.87 -23.93
CA VAL A 284 4.00 12.38 -23.71
C VAL A 284 3.94 11.65 -22.37
N ALA A 285 3.32 12.26 -21.38
CA ALA A 285 3.20 11.72 -20.02
C ALA A 285 1.85 11.00 -19.86
N VAL A 286 1.89 9.69 -19.94
CA VAL A 286 0.73 8.80 -19.78
C VAL A 286 0.91 7.89 -18.57
N GLY A 287 -0.19 7.36 -18.05
CA GLY A 287 -0.18 6.46 -16.92
C GLY A 287 -1.57 5.91 -16.65
N THR A 288 -1.66 4.92 -15.74
CA THR A 288 -2.90 4.28 -15.28
C THR A 288 -3.18 4.68 -13.84
#